data_96653b2b05eef6700e14557562ce739f
#
_entry.id   96653b2b05eef6700e14557562ce739f
#
_cell.length_a   1.000
_cell.length_b   1.000
_cell.length_c   1.000
_cell.angle_alpha   90.00
_cell.angle_beta   90.00
_cell.angle_gamma   90.00
#
_symmetry.space_group_name_H-M   'P 1'
#
loop_
_entity.id
_entity.type
_entity.pdbx_description
1 polymer ?
#
loop_
_entity_poly.entity_id
_entity_poly.type
_entity_poly.pdbx_seq_one_letter_code
_entity_poly.pdbx_strand_id
1 'polypeptide(L)'
;MVRAMCMAVTFLLASAMVQANGCSSGSECPSDAEPKNLLSLLQTKLRMNVLEDGPSMMKNPSAMLTELEGMVRSGETPAFDLITTIKTLILDEIMPSLKMTRDTAADATEDALKAIQLCNNVSQTAEATIANTRQKSVENARSLHADCREAQKVLYYHNLTDSESYCVRLGKFLHGAEPLEIVAGSSREASVQYVKWASSTNMCSHTKVTELDNGCTASEAELEDKKIECNVAQTTFEGLFCAWKAELEANCKELDTCHSAAVMAYDNHVSKTRTLVDKWNIETAALQKILCYCNVWLSEKDGGDNRSKHNATQFDVCKDQTHVPSSVDYGTPEDKVACLLTSVAVHPGTSGWVTQEYDNFTDFVDGVDSCPEATTVAP
;
A
#
# COMPACT_ATOMS: atom_id res chain seq x y z
N MET A 1 -38.99 14.57 45.52
CA MET A 1 -37.75 13.86 45.83
C MET A 1 -37.52 12.80 44.77
N VAL A 2 -36.84 13.13 43.68
CA VAL A 2 -36.20 12.17 42.78
C VAL A 2 -34.91 12.83 42.32
N ARG A 3 -33.81 12.26 42.73
CA ARG A 3 -32.46 12.75 42.42
C ARG A 3 -32.16 12.53 40.93
N ALA A 4 -31.86 13.61 40.24
CA ALA A 4 -31.20 13.60 38.93
C ALA A 4 -29.79 13.02 39.08
N MET A 5 -29.55 11.90 38.44
CA MET A 5 -28.19 11.36 38.23
C MET A 5 -27.67 11.88 36.90
N CYS A 6 -26.95 13.00 36.96
CA CYS A 6 -26.09 13.43 35.85
C CYS A 6 -24.90 12.44 35.74
N MET A 7 -24.91 11.56 34.75
CA MET A 7 -23.70 10.88 34.33
C MET A 7 -22.93 11.82 33.40
N ALA A 8 -21.89 12.43 33.95
CA ALA A 8 -20.86 13.08 33.18
C ALA A 8 -20.03 11.99 32.48
N VAL A 9 -20.26 11.81 31.19
CA VAL A 9 -19.38 11.06 30.33
C VAL A 9 -18.18 11.96 30.02
N THR A 10 -17.11 11.79 30.78
CA THR A 10 -15.82 12.41 30.51
C THR A 10 -15.18 11.68 29.31
N PHE A 11 -15.30 12.25 28.14
CA PHE A 11 -14.48 11.87 27.00
C PHE A 11 -13.03 12.21 27.29
N LEU A 12 -12.26 11.21 27.67
CA LEU A 12 -10.79 11.24 27.63
C LEU A 12 -10.36 11.16 26.15
N LEU A 13 -10.26 12.32 25.53
CA LEU A 13 -9.44 12.51 24.34
C LEU A 13 -7.97 12.31 24.75
N ALA A 14 -7.47 11.09 24.61
CA ALA A 14 -6.05 10.83 24.62
C ALA A 14 -5.46 11.42 23.34
N SER A 15 -5.19 12.73 23.35
CA SER A 15 -4.28 13.36 22.41
C SER A 15 -2.90 12.80 22.70
N ALA A 16 -2.47 11.82 21.89
CA ALA A 16 -1.07 11.48 21.80
C ALA A 16 -0.34 12.68 21.15
N MET A 17 -0.04 13.70 21.96
CA MET A 17 0.97 14.66 21.61
C MET A 17 2.32 13.91 21.61
N VAL A 18 2.86 13.69 20.41
CA VAL A 18 4.27 13.42 20.24
C VAL A 18 5.01 14.64 20.78
N GLN A 19 5.47 14.55 22.03
CA GLN A 19 6.43 15.49 22.58
C GLN A 19 7.74 15.28 21.83
N ALA A 20 8.09 16.26 21.01
CA ALA A 20 9.45 16.44 20.51
C ALA A 20 10.34 16.76 21.73
N ASN A 21 10.93 15.74 22.33
CA ASN A 21 11.99 15.91 23.32
C ASN A 21 13.23 16.43 22.58
N GLY A 22 13.53 17.71 22.77
CA GLY A 22 14.77 18.32 22.37
C GLY A 22 15.94 17.60 23.05
N CYS A 23 16.83 17.01 22.26
CA CYS A 23 18.11 16.52 22.73
C CYS A 23 18.97 17.69 23.15
N SER A 24 19.28 17.79 24.45
CA SER A 24 20.36 18.64 24.94
C SER A 24 21.71 17.94 24.68
N SER A 25 22.68 18.73 24.26
CA SER A 25 24.03 18.38 23.86
C SER A 25 24.70 17.35 24.77
N GLY A 26 25.12 16.19 24.24
CA GLY A 26 26.17 15.39 24.84
C GLY A 26 25.98 13.86 24.95
N SER A 27 24.99 13.22 24.32
CA SER A 27 24.95 11.77 24.21
C SER A 27 24.43 11.37 22.82
N GLU A 28 25.12 10.43 22.19
CA GLU A 28 24.73 9.83 20.93
C GLU A 28 23.31 9.26 21.06
N CYS A 29 22.34 9.88 20.38
CA CYS A 29 21.03 9.30 20.22
C CYS A 29 21.16 8.03 19.37
N PRO A 30 20.58 6.89 19.78
CA PRO A 30 20.44 5.76 18.85
C PRO A 30 19.59 6.27 17.69
N SER A 31 20.16 6.23 16.49
CA SER A 31 19.49 6.61 15.27
C SER A 31 18.20 5.79 15.17
N ASP A 32 17.07 6.48 15.25
CA ASP A 32 15.76 5.93 14.89
C ASP A 32 15.94 5.19 13.58
N ALA A 33 15.60 3.90 13.63
CA ALA A 33 15.57 3.08 12.44
C ALA A 33 14.49 3.67 11.53
N GLU A 34 14.91 4.58 10.63
CA GLU A 34 14.10 4.86 9.44
C GLU A 34 13.66 3.52 8.87
N PRO A 35 12.41 3.40 8.40
CA PRO A 35 12.00 2.23 7.63
C PRO A 35 12.96 2.17 6.45
N LYS A 36 14.00 1.33 6.60
CA LYS A 36 15.01 1.15 5.56
C LYS A 36 14.25 0.77 4.33
N ASN A 37 14.21 1.69 3.39
CA ASN A 37 13.59 1.56 2.10
C ASN A 37 13.87 0.15 1.59
N LEU A 38 12.84 -0.68 1.43
CA LEU A 38 12.97 -2.07 0.95
C LEU A 38 13.78 -2.12 -0.34
N LEU A 39 13.68 -1.04 -1.17
CA LEU A 39 14.49 -0.81 -2.35
C LEU A 39 16.00 -0.78 -2.04
N SER A 40 16.41 -0.17 -0.93
CA SER A 40 17.83 -0.09 -0.53
C SER A 40 18.36 -1.46 -0.10
N LEU A 41 17.54 -2.27 0.56
CA LEU A 41 17.90 -3.65 0.92
C LEU A 41 17.98 -4.57 -0.32
N LEU A 42 17.07 -4.40 -1.28
CA LEU A 42 17.08 -5.08 -2.57
C LEU A 42 18.30 -4.68 -3.41
N GLN A 43 18.62 -3.39 -3.50
CA GLN A 43 19.80 -2.91 -4.24
C GLN A 43 21.11 -3.36 -3.59
N THR A 44 21.16 -3.52 -2.27
CA THR A 44 22.37 -3.96 -1.56
C THR A 44 22.60 -5.46 -1.69
N LYS A 45 21.55 -6.28 -1.74
CA LYS A 45 21.66 -7.73 -2.00
C LYS A 45 21.85 -8.07 -3.47
N LEU A 46 21.28 -7.29 -4.40
CA LEU A 46 21.42 -7.43 -5.85
C LEU A 46 22.69 -6.75 -6.41
N ARG A 47 23.56 -6.18 -5.58
CA ARG A 47 24.94 -6.01 -6.00
C ARG A 47 25.52 -7.41 -6.17
N MET A 48 25.29 -8.00 -7.33
CA MET A 48 26.21 -8.96 -7.85
C MET A 48 27.57 -8.28 -7.83
N ASN A 49 28.39 -8.65 -6.87
CA ASN A 49 29.82 -8.61 -7.14
C ASN A 49 29.98 -9.46 -8.38
N VAL A 50 30.02 -8.79 -9.52
CA VAL A 50 30.38 -9.39 -10.77
C VAL A 50 31.64 -10.15 -10.45
N LEU A 51 31.57 -11.46 -10.53
CA LEU A 51 32.71 -12.35 -10.53
C LEU A 51 33.49 -12.09 -11.82
N GLU A 52 33.95 -10.85 -12.04
CA GLU A 52 34.95 -10.50 -13.05
C GLU A 52 36.33 -10.93 -12.58
N ASP A 53 36.53 -11.18 -11.27
CA ASP A 53 37.78 -11.72 -10.71
C ASP A 53 37.61 -13.19 -10.29
N GLY A 54 37.28 -14.06 -11.24
CA GLY A 54 37.65 -15.47 -11.09
C GLY A 54 39.16 -15.59 -10.92
N PRO A 55 39.67 -16.63 -10.20
CA PRO A 55 41.10 -16.74 -9.95
C PRO A 55 41.86 -16.59 -11.24
N SER A 56 42.83 -15.67 -11.25
CA SER A 56 43.67 -15.20 -12.36
C SER A 56 44.43 -16.30 -13.11
N MET A 57 44.23 -17.57 -12.78
CA MET A 57 44.89 -18.75 -13.37
C MET A 57 44.12 -19.41 -14.53
N MET A 58 42.87 -19.00 -14.79
CA MET A 58 42.12 -19.57 -15.91
C MET A 58 42.03 -18.61 -17.06
N LYS A 59 43.13 -18.39 -17.69
CA LYS A 59 43.16 -17.80 -19.00
C LYS A 59 42.55 -18.78 -20.00
N ASN A 60 41.18 -18.76 -20.09
CA ASN A 60 40.44 -19.32 -21.19
C ASN A 60 40.59 -20.86 -21.42
N PRO A 61 39.64 -21.68 -20.87
CA PRO A 61 39.62 -23.13 -21.09
C PRO A 61 39.66 -23.53 -22.58
N SER A 62 39.07 -22.70 -23.45
CA SER A 62 39.12 -22.90 -24.91
C SER A 62 40.52 -22.78 -25.49
N ALA A 63 41.36 -21.88 -24.95
CA ALA A 63 42.74 -21.76 -25.39
C ALA A 63 43.58 -22.97 -24.95
N MET A 64 43.38 -23.42 -23.69
CA MET A 64 44.01 -24.65 -23.17
C MET A 64 43.60 -25.88 -24.01
N LEU A 65 42.33 -25.99 -24.35
CA LEU A 65 41.83 -27.06 -25.21
C LEU A 65 42.52 -27.03 -26.59
N THR A 66 42.65 -25.85 -27.21
CA THR A 66 43.32 -25.69 -28.52
C THR A 66 44.79 -26.13 -28.48
N GLU A 67 45.51 -25.81 -27.39
CA GLU A 67 46.89 -26.22 -27.19
C GLU A 67 47.01 -27.74 -27.05
N LEU A 68 46.17 -28.37 -26.20
CA LEU A 68 46.13 -29.80 -26.01
C LEU A 68 45.73 -30.55 -27.29
N GLU A 69 44.78 -30.06 -28.07
CA GLU A 69 44.44 -30.61 -29.38
C GLU A 69 45.59 -30.50 -30.37
N GLY A 70 46.41 -29.45 -30.28
CA GLY A 70 47.64 -29.31 -31.02
C GLY A 70 48.62 -30.42 -30.70
N MET A 71 48.84 -30.73 -29.42
CA MET A 71 49.73 -31.82 -28.97
C MET A 71 49.22 -33.20 -29.41
N VAL A 72 47.90 -33.43 -29.33
CA VAL A 72 47.27 -34.67 -29.84
C VAL A 72 47.55 -34.85 -31.34
N ARG A 73 47.42 -33.77 -32.13
CA ARG A 73 47.66 -33.80 -33.60
C ARG A 73 49.13 -34.02 -33.96
N SER A 74 50.08 -33.45 -33.19
CA SER A 74 51.50 -33.63 -33.39
C SER A 74 51.99 -34.99 -32.88
N GLY A 75 51.20 -35.75 -32.16
CA GLY A 75 51.60 -37.00 -31.51
C GLY A 75 52.49 -36.80 -30.29
N GLU A 76 52.58 -35.57 -29.79
CA GLU A 76 53.32 -35.24 -28.58
C GLU A 76 52.54 -35.67 -27.33
N THR A 77 53.24 -36.30 -26.38
CA THR A 77 52.66 -36.65 -25.07
C THR A 77 53.18 -35.70 -24.01
N PRO A 78 52.33 -34.90 -23.35
CA PRO A 78 52.77 -34.08 -22.24
C PRO A 78 53.37 -34.89 -21.10
N ALA A 79 54.20 -34.28 -20.23
CA ALA A 79 54.76 -34.93 -19.05
C ALA A 79 53.60 -35.43 -18.13
N PHE A 80 53.76 -36.65 -17.62
CA PHE A 80 52.75 -37.33 -16.78
C PHE A 80 52.29 -36.46 -15.59
N ASP A 81 53.23 -35.82 -14.89
CA ASP A 81 52.97 -34.98 -13.74
C ASP A 81 52.15 -33.72 -14.17
N LEU A 82 52.39 -33.18 -15.36
CA LEU A 82 51.61 -32.06 -15.89
C LEU A 82 50.17 -32.48 -16.20
N ILE A 83 49.96 -33.65 -16.83
CA ILE A 83 48.63 -34.16 -17.15
C ILE A 83 47.85 -34.42 -15.84
N THR A 84 48.48 -34.98 -14.83
CA THR A 84 47.89 -35.23 -13.52
C THR A 84 47.52 -33.93 -12.83
N THR A 85 48.40 -32.93 -12.88
CA THR A 85 48.14 -31.59 -12.31
C THR A 85 46.95 -30.90 -12.99
N ILE A 86 46.89 -30.93 -14.34
CA ILE A 86 45.79 -30.38 -15.12
C ILE A 86 44.48 -31.07 -14.72
N LYS A 87 44.46 -32.39 -14.69
CA LYS A 87 43.25 -33.15 -14.30
C LYS A 87 42.77 -32.81 -12.88
N THR A 88 43.67 -32.77 -11.91
CA THR A 88 43.36 -32.40 -10.53
C THR A 88 42.81 -30.98 -10.42
N LEU A 89 43.45 -30.00 -11.08
CA LEU A 89 43.01 -28.63 -11.11
C LEU A 89 41.58 -28.51 -11.68
N ILE A 90 41.29 -29.21 -12.77
CA ILE A 90 39.96 -29.17 -13.38
C ILE A 90 38.91 -29.79 -12.46
N LEU A 91 39.18 -30.95 -11.86
CA LEU A 91 38.20 -31.68 -11.07
C LEU A 91 37.97 -31.04 -9.69
N ASP A 92 39.05 -30.58 -9.03
CA ASP A 92 38.99 -30.17 -7.64
C ASP A 92 38.75 -28.65 -7.44
N GLU A 93 39.09 -27.85 -8.48
CA GLU A 93 38.98 -26.40 -8.36
C GLU A 93 38.02 -25.78 -9.38
N ILE A 94 38.20 -26.07 -10.68
CA ILE A 94 37.54 -25.33 -11.76
C ILE A 94 36.09 -25.73 -11.92
N MET A 95 35.82 -27.02 -12.09
CA MET A 95 34.44 -27.50 -12.24
C MET A 95 33.56 -27.22 -11.01
N PRO A 96 34.06 -27.38 -9.77
CA PRO A 96 33.32 -26.95 -8.58
C PRO A 96 33.05 -25.44 -8.55
N SER A 97 34.04 -24.61 -8.94
CA SER A 97 33.86 -23.15 -9.01
C SER A 97 32.80 -22.73 -10.02
N LEU A 98 32.81 -23.32 -11.22
CA LEU A 98 31.77 -23.09 -12.23
C LEU A 98 30.37 -23.51 -11.73
N LYS A 99 30.29 -24.67 -11.06
CA LYS A 99 29.05 -25.12 -10.47
C LYS A 99 28.54 -24.12 -9.43
N MET A 100 29.42 -23.73 -8.49
CA MET A 100 29.06 -22.75 -7.44
C MET A 100 28.60 -21.42 -8.03
N THR A 101 29.24 -20.93 -9.10
CA THR A 101 28.84 -19.69 -9.77
C THR A 101 27.44 -19.79 -10.38
N ARG A 102 27.09 -20.95 -10.94
CA ARG A 102 25.75 -21.22 -11.50
C ARG A 102 24.70 -21.35 -10.42
N ASP A 103 25.00 -22.06 -9.35
CA ASP A 103 24.10 -22.21 -8.20
C ASP A 103 23.81 -20.82 -7.58
N THR A 104 24.84 -19.99 -7.42
CA THR A 104 24.69 -18.60 -6.94
C THR A 104 23.81 -17.75 -7.88
N ALA A 105 23.92 -17.94 -9.19
CA ALA A 105 23.07 -17.22 -10.14
C ALA A 105 21.61 -17.71 -10.12
N ALA A 106 21.39 -19.00 -9.88
CA ALA A 106 20.05 -19.56 -9.69
C ALA A 106 19.41 -19.02 -8.39
N ASP A 107 20.16 -19.04 -7.27
CA ASP A 107 19.69 -18.49 -5.99
C ASP A 107 19.33 -16.99 -6.11
N ALA A 108 20.15 -16.21 -6.80
CA ALA A 108 19.89 -14.80 -7.03
C ALA A 108 18.63 -14.56 -7.91
N THR A 109 18.32 -15.48 -8.84
CA THR A 109 17.08 -15.45 -9.61
C THR A 109 15.87 -15.71 -8.71
N GLU A 110 15.95 -16.71 -7.85
CA GLU A 110 14.90 -17.02 -6.89
C GLU A 110 14.67 -15.85 -5.91
N ASP A 111 15.74 -15.24 -5.41
CA ASP A 111 15.64 -14.07 -4.54
C ASP A 111 14.99 -12.87 -5.23
N ALA A 112 15.27 -12.67 -6.53
CA ALA A 112 14.62 -11.63 -7.31
C ALA A 112 13.11 -11.88 -7.50
N LEU A 113 12.69 -13.13 -7.71
CA LEU A 113 11.27 -13.51 -7.74
C LEU A 113 10.59 -13.29 -6.39
N LYS A 114 11.23 -13.69 -5.30
CA LYS A 114 10.73 -13.45 -3.93
C LYS A 114 10.55 -11.97 -3.63
N ALA A 115 11.40 -11.12 -4.17
CA ALA A 115 11.27 -9.68 -4.02
C ALA A 115 9.99 -9.14 -4.67
N ILE A 116 9.60 -9.65 -5.84
CA ILE A 116 8.34 -9.30 -6.50
C ILE A 116 7.13 -9.75 -5.66
N GLN A 117 7.16 -10.99 -5.18
CA GLN A 117 6.12 -11.53 -4.29
C GLN A 117 5.99 -10.72 -3.00
N LEU A 118 7.12 -10.27 -2.44
CA LEU A 118 7.13 -9.46 -1.23
C LEU A 118 6.41 -8.13 -1.43
N CYS A 119 6.59 -7.45 -2.58
CA CYS A 119 5.87 -6.22 -2.89
C CYS A 119 4.33 -6.45 -2.87
N ASN A 120 3.87 -7.53 -3.49
CA ASN A 120 2.46 -7.92 -3.49
C ASN A 120 1.94 -8.20 -2.07
N ASN A 121 2.67 -8.99 -1.29
CA ASN A 121 2.27 -9.39 0.06
C ASN A 121 2.22 -8.20 1.03
N VAL A 122 3.19 -7.28 0.94
CA VAL A 122 3.24 -6.06 1.76
C VAL A 122 2.02 -5.19 1.47
N SER A 123 1.71 -4.97 0.19
CA SER A 123 0.54 -4.18 -0.20
C SER A 123 -0.78 -4.80 0.26
N GLN A 124 -0.97 -6.11 0.08
CA GLN A 124 -2.18 -6.81 0.55
C GLN A 124 -2.32 -6.74 2.08
N THR A 125 -1.22 -6.85 2.81
CA THR A 125 -1.23 -6.74 4.28
C THR A 125 -1.58 -5.32 4.72
N ALA A 126 -1.05 -4.31 4.04
CA ALA A 126 -1.39 -2.90 4.29
C ALA A 126 -2.87 -2.64 4.00
N GLU A 127 -3.40 -3.13 2.86
CA GLU A 127 -4.82 -3.00 2.50
C GLU A 127 -5.73 -3.63 3.55
N ALA A 128 -5.42 -4.85 4.01
CA ALA A 128 -6.16 -5.50 5.08
C ALA A 128 -6.11 -4.71 6.40
N THR A 129 -4.98 -4.08 6.71
CA THR A 129 -4.81 -3.24 7.90
C THR A 129 -5.65 -1.97 7.77
N ILE A 130 -5.63 -1.30 6.63
CA ILE A 130 -6.42 -0.10 6.33
C ILE A 130 -7.92 -0.42 6.44
N ALA A 131 -8.36 -1.55 5.87
CA ALA A 131 -9.76 -2.00 5.97
C ALA A 131 -10.19 -2.25 7.43
N ASN A 132 -9.34 -2.87 8.23
CA ASN A 132 -9.64 -3.17 9.62
C ASN A 132 -9.56 -1.97 10.58
N THR A 133 -8.93 -0.88 10.18
CA THR A 133 -8.74 0.32 11.01
C THR A 133 -9.50 1.51 10.42
N ARG A 134 -9.03 2.06 9.32
CA ARG A 134 -9.59 3.30 8.73
C ARG A 134 -10.99 3.13 8.20
N GLN A 135 -11.24 2.10 7.40
CA GLN A 135 -12.58 1.85 6.85
C GLN A 135 -13.60 1.66 7.97
N LYS A 136 -13.30 0.89 9.02
CA LYS A 136 -14.19 0.74 10.17
C LYS A 136 -14.44 2.05 10.91
N SER A 137 -13.43 2.91 11.03
CA SER A 137 -13.60 4.23 11.63
C SER A 137 -14.54 5.11 10.82
N VAL A 138 -14.43 5.04 9.48
CA VAL A 138 -15.32 5.74 8.54
C VAL A 138 -16.75 5.21 8.66
N GLU A 139 -16.95 3.89 8.69
CA GLU A 139 -18.26 3.27 8.82
C GLU A 139 -18.95 3.67 10.13
N ASN A 140 -18.22 3.69 11.25
CA ASN A 140 -18.73 4.15 12.53
C ASN A 140 -19.12 5.64 12.50
N ALA A 141 -18.27 6.50 11.93
CA ALA A 141 -18.55 7.93 11.83
C ALA A 141 -19.74 8.21 10.88
N ARG A 142 -19.86 7.45 9.79
CA ARG A 142 -21.03 7.50 8.89
C ARG A 142 -22.32 7.21 9.63
N SER A 143 -22.35 6.15 10.45
CA SER A 143 -23.52 5.79 11.24
C SER A 143 -23.89 6.90 12.24
N LEU A 144 -22.90 7.38 12.99
CA LEU A 144 -23.11 8.47 13.97
C LEU A 144 -23.63 9.75 13.31
N HIS A 145 -23.10 10.12 12.15
CA HIS A 145 -23.59 11.26 11.39
C HIS A 145 -25.03 11.06 10.92
N ALA A 146 -25.35 9.89 10.35
CA ALA A 146 -26.71 9.56 9.88
C ALA A 146 -27.71 9.60 11.03
N ASP A 147 -27.40 9.02 12.19
CA ASP A 147 -28.24 9.04 13.38
C ASP A 147 -28.47 10.47 13.89
N CYS A 148 -27.43 11.30 13.85
CA CYS A 148 -27.53 12.71 14.22
C CYS A 148 -28.49 13.47 13.30
N ARG A 149 -28.33 13.31 11.96
CA ARG A 149 -29.19 13.99 10.97
C ARG A 149 -30.65 13.53 11.06
N GLU A 150 -30.90 12.27 11.34
CA GLU A 150 -32.27 11.79 11.58
C GLU A 150 -32.88 12.46 12.81
N ALA A 151 -32.12 12.57 13.90
CA ALA A 151 -32.60 13.29 15.12
C ALA A 151 -32.85 14.78 14.83
N GLN A 152 -31.97 15.46 14.08
CA GLN A 152 -32.17 16.85 13.65
C GLN A 152 -33.42 16.99 12.81
N LYS A 153 -33.67 16.09 11.86
CA LYS A 153 -34.84 16.07 10.98
C LYS A 153 -36.14 15.90 11.80
N VAL A 154 -36.15 15.02 12.80
CA VAL A 154 -37.28 14.84 13.68
C VAL A 154 -37.60 16.12 14.46
N LEU A 155 -36.59 16.79 15.06
CA LEU A 155 -36.77 18.07 15.73
C LEU A 155 -37.27 19.16 14.81
N TYR A 156 -36.70 19.25 13.61
CA TYR A 156 -37.13 20.24 12.58
C TYR A 156 -38.61 20.10 12.23
N TYR A 157 -39.08 18.89 11.90
CA TYR A 157 -40.47 18.67 11.53
C TYR A 157 -41.40 18.79 12.72
N HIS A 158 -40.96 18.38 13.94
CA HIS A 158 -41.73 18.63 15.15
C HIS A 158 -42.00 20.13 15.32
N ASN A 159 -40.96 20.97 15.24
CA ASN A 159 -41.12 22.41 15.39
C ASN A 159 -41.98 23.06 14.28
N LEU A 160 -41.95 22.53 13.08
CA LEU A 160 -42.61 23.12 11.91
C LEU A 160 -44.06 22.66 11.73
N THR A 161 -44.35 21.38 11.99
CA THR A 161 -45.63 20.77 11.56
C THR A 161 -46.45 20.14 12.66
N ASP A 162 -45.81 19.78 13.78
CA ASP A 162 -46.52 19.13 14.89
C ASP A 162 -47.45 20.10 15.61
N SER A 163 -48.73 19.75 15.67
CA SER A 163 -49.76 20.58 16.31
C SER A 163 -49.52 20.81 17.79
N GLU A 164 -48.75 19.95 18.45
CA GLU A 164 -48.44 20.04 19.88
C GLU A 164 -47.16 20.86 20.14
N SER A 165 -46.35 21.14 19.11
CA SER A 165 -45.14 21.96 19.27
C SER A 165 -45.48 23.39 19.70
N TYR A 166 -44.61 23.97 20.53
CA TYR A 166 -44.78 25.34 21.00
C TYR A 166 -44.78 26.34 19.84
N CYS A 167 -43.96 26.17 18.81
CA CYS A 167 -43.90 27.11 17.68
C CYS A 167 -45.15 27.06 16.81
N VAL A 168 -45.72 25.91 16.52
CA VAL A 168 -46.99 25.80 15.78
C VAL A 168 -48.15 26.33 16.60
N ARG A 169 -48.19 26.05 17.91
CA ARG A 169 -49.19 26.58 18.81
C ARG A 169 -49.09 28.09 18.98
N LEU A 170 -47.85 28.64 19.02
CA LEU A 170 -47.61 30.08 19.03
C LEU A 170 -48.14 30.71 17.75
N GLY A 171 -47.79 30.16 16.60
CA GLY A 171 -48.27 30.65 15.27
C GLY A 171 -49.80 30.67 15.18
N LYS A 172 -50.46 29.57 15.59
CA LYS A 172 -51.94 29.50 15.66
C LYS A 172 -52.53 30.52 16.59
N PHE A 173 -51.91 30.71 17.78
CA PHE A 173 -52.37 31.69 18.76
C PHE A 173 -52.26 33.12 18.21
N LEU A 174 -51.12 33.48 17.63
CA LEU A 174 -50.89 34.81 17.05
C LEU A 174 -51.83 35.08 15.85
N HIS A 175 -52.04 34.10 14.96
CA HIS A 175 -52.96 34.22 13.87
C HIS A 175 -54.42 34.36 14.32
N GLY A 176 -54.83 33.67 15.38
CA GLY A 176 -56.17 33.80 15.97
C GLY A 176 -56.36 35.07 16.80
N ALA A 177 -55.28 35.76 17.15
CA ALA A 177 -55.27 37.00 17.90
C ALA A 177 -55.22 38.27 17.04
N GLU A 178 -55.39 38.14 15.72
CA GLU A 178 -55.46 39.30 14.82
C GLU A 178 -56.50 40.30 15.32
N PRO A 179 -56.13 41.57 15.53
CA PRO A 179 -57.03 42.56 16.01
C PRO A 179 -58.16 42.76 15.01
N LEU A 180 -59.36 42.87 15.49
CA LEU A 180 -60.50 43.31 14.66
C LEU A 180 -60.11 44.65 14.01
N GLU A 181 -60.13 44.67 12.69
CA GLU A 181 -59.76 45.89 11.92
C GLU A 181 -60.71 47.00 12.28
N ILE A 182 -60.20 48.04 12.95
CA ILE A 182 -60.98 49.25 13.17
C ILE A 182 -60.78 50.13 11.97
N VAL A 183 -61.74 50.10 11.06
CA VAL A 183 -61.74 51.00 9.91
C VAL A 183 -62.11 52.41 10.42
N ALA A 184 -61.35 53.40 9.94
CA ALA A 184 -61.70 54.82 10.23
C ALA A 184 -63.14 55.12 9.82
N GLY A 185 -63.96 55.50 10.78
CA GLY A 185 -65.40 55.68 10.59
C GLY A 185 -66.25 54.53 11.06
N SER A 186 -65.72 53.52 11.77
CA SER A 186 -66.43 52.43 12.41
C SER A 186 -67.47 52.92 13.39
N SER A 187 -68.62 52.22 13.50
CA SER A 187 -69.66 52.57 14.44
C SER A 187 -69.15 52.52 15.88
N ARG A 188 -69.79 53.24 16.80
CA ARG A 188 -69.50 53.20 18.21
C ARG A 188 -69.55 51.78 18.77
N GLU A 189 -70.51 50.97 18.31
CA GLU A 189 -70.67 49.56 18.67
C GLU A 189 -69.46 48.71 18.30
N ALA A 190 -68.88 48.87 17.05
CA ALA A 190 -67.68 48.20 16.62
C ALA A 190 -66.44 48.59 17.45
N SER A 191 -66.31 49.87 17.79
CA SER A 191 -65.23 50.35 18.63
C SER A 191 -65.34 49.81 20.08
N VAL A 192 -66.56 49.73 20.64
CA VAL A 192 -66.81 49.14 21.98
C VAL A 192 -66.48 47.62 21.94
N GLN A 193 -66.84 46.90 20.88
CA GLN A 193 -66.51 45.47 20.75
C GLN A 193 -65.04 45.26 20.68
N TYR A 194 -64.29 46.06 19.90
CA TYR A 194 -62.84 46.00 19.85
C TYR A 194 -62.21 46.24 21.23
N VAL A 195 -62.60 47.28 21.94
CA VAL A 195 -62.08 47.55 23.29
C VAL A 195 -62.41 46.43 24.28
N LYS A 196 -63.63 45.86 24.21
CA LYS A 196 -63.99 44.68 25.01
C LYS A 196 -63.17 43.47 24.66
N TRP A 197 -62.96 43.16 23.38
CA TRP A 197 -62.06 42.11 22.88
C TRP A 197 -60.65 42.37 23.38
N ALA A 198 -60.05 43.51 23.14
CA ALA A 198 -58.73 43.90 23.54
C ALA A 198 -58.52 43.81 25.05
N SER A 199 -59.48 44.26 25.86
CA SER A 199 -59.42 44.21 27.32
C SER A 199 -59.63 42.79 27.90
N SER A 200 -60.49 41.98 27.27
CA SER A 200 -60.68 40.58 27.70
C SER A 200 -59.56 39.67 27.27
N THR A 201 -58.89 39.98 26.13
CA THR A 201 -57.79 39.20 25.56
C THR A 201 -56.45 39.52 26.24
N ASN A 202 -56.24 40.78 26.65
CA ASN A 202 -54.97 41.29 27.13
C ASN A 202 -54.47 40.66 28.47
N MET A 203 -55.29 40.30 29.39
CA MET A 203 -54.81 39.78 30.69
C MET A 203 -54.53 38.29 30.70
N CYS A 204 -55.27 37.47 29.93
CA CYS A 204 -55.03 36.04 29.80
C CYS A 204 -54.04 35.71 28.64
N SER A 205 -53.98 36.61 27.63
CA SER A 205 -53.12 36.40 26.44
C SER A 205 -51.67 36.63 26.75
N HIS A 206 -51.28 37.57 27.63
CA HIS A 206 -49.88 37.84 27.92
C HIS A 206 -49.15 36.62 28.51
N THR A 207 -49.74 35.98 29.52
CA THR A 207 -49.13 34.79 30.13
C THR A 207 -49.04 33.65 29.12
N LYS A 208 -50.07 33.44 28.30
CA LYS A 208 -50.10 32.38 27.29
C LYS A 208 -49.12 32.60 26.17
N VAL A 209 -49.04 33.83 25.64
CA VAL A 209 -48.02 34.21 24.61
C VAL A 209 -46.62 33.99 25.16
N THR A 210 -46.34 34.48 26.40
CA THR A 210 -45.02 34.33 26.99
C THR A 210 -44.65 32.85 27.21
N GLU A 211 -45.58 32.00 27.61
CA GLU A 211 -45.39 30.55 27.76
C GLU A 211 -45.01 29.92 26.38
N LEU A 212 -45.84 30.23 25.37
CA LEU A 212 -45.64 29.65 24.03
C LEU A 212 -44.36 30.17 23.35
N ASP A 213 -44.06 31.45 23.50
CA ASP A 213 -42.85 32.10 22.97
C ASP A 213 -41.58 31.55 23.61
N ASN A 214 -41.56 31.46 24.94
CA ASN A 214 -40.43 30.84 25.64
C ASN A 214 -40.26 29.38 25.24
N GLY A 215 -41.35 28.61 25.09
CA GLY A 215 -41.29 27.24 24.64
C GLY A 215 -40.79 27.08 23.20
N CYS A 216 -41.25 27.96 22.30
CA CYS A 216 -40.78 27.98 20.91
C CYS A 216 -39.29 28.36 20.84
N THR A 217 -38.87 29.42 21.52
CA THR A 217 -37.45 29.83 21.59
C THR A 217 -36.55 28.69 22.12
N ALA A 218 -37.03 27.98 23.15
CA ALA A 218 -36.27 26.81 23.67
C ALA A 218 -36.17 25.68 22.62
N SER A 219 -37.26 25.39 21.90
CA SER A 219 -37.26 24.36 20.87
C SER A 219 -36.41 24.74 19.63
N GLU A 220 -36.38 26.03 19.27
CA GLU A 220 -35.50 26.55 18.22
C GLU A 220 -34.03 26.46 18.63
N ALA A 221 -33.71 26.78 19.90
CA ALA A 221 -32.34 26.63 20.42
C ALA A 221 -31.90 25.17 20.43
N GLU A 222 -32.77 24.23 20.84
CA GLU A 222 -32.48 22.78 20.80
C GLU A 222 -32.19 22.29 19.36
N LEU A 223 -32.95 22.78 18.38
CA LEU A 223 -32.71 22.45 16.96
C LEU A 223 -31.37 23.01 16.46
N GLU A 224 -31.02 24.26 16.84
CA GLU A 224 -29.74 24.85 16.43
C GLU A 224 -28.56 24.15 17.11
N ASP A 225 -28.66 23.80 18.39
CA ASP A 225 -27.64 23.00 19.08
C ASP A 225 -27.46 21.64 18.40
N LYS A 226 -28.54 20.96 18.01
CA LYS A 226 -28.50 19.70 17.30
C LYS A 226 -27.87 19.85 15.92
N LYS A 227 -28.14 20.91 15.19
CA LYS A 227 -27.51 21.22 13.89
C LYS A 227 -26.02 21.39 14.03
N ILE A 228 -25.54 22.12 15.03
CA ILE A 228 -24.11 22.29 15.32
C ILE A 228 -23.46 20.94 15.63
N GLU A 229 -24.08 20.12 16.48
CA GLU A 229 -23.58 18.76 16.78
C GLU A 229 -23.43 17.92 15.50
N CYS A 230 -24.46 17.94 14.64
CA CYS A 230 -24.47 17.14 13.40
C CYS A 230 -23.47 17.67 12.35
N ASN A 231 -23.21 18.97 12.31
CA ASN A 231 -22.17 19.54 11.45
C ASN A 231 -20.76 19.07 11.89
N VAL A 232 -20.50 18.98 13.19
CA VAL A 232 -19.25 18.41 13.72
C VAL A 232 -19.12 16.92 13.37
N ALA A 233 -20.21 16.16 13.49
CA ALA A 233 -20.23 14.76 13.09
C ALA A 233 -19.97 14.59 11.58
N GLN A 234 -20.54 15.45 10.74
CA GLN A 234 -20.29 15.47 9.28
C GLN A 234 -18.82 15.73 8.96
N THR A 235 -18.26 16.80 9.50
CA THR A 235 -16.83 17.15 9.27
C THR A 235 -15.91 16.02 9.74
N THR A 236 -16.24 15.37 10.86
CA THR A 236 -15.48 14.23 11.37
C THR A 236 -15.54 13.04 10.41
N PHE A 237 -16.72 12.70 9.91
CA PHE A 237 -16.93 11.61 8.95
C PHE A 237 -16.18 11.88 7.64
N GLU A 238 -16.33 13.07 7.07
CA GLU A 238 -15.66 13.48 5.82
C GLU A 238 -14.12 13.46 5.96
N GLY A 239 -13.61 13.97 7.08
CA GLY A 239 -12.18 13.97 7.37
C GLY A 239 -11.59 12.55 7.49
N LEU A 240 -12.30 11.63 8.17
CA LEU A 240 -11.90 10.23 8.26
C LEU A 240 -11.95 9.54 6.89
N PHE A 241 -12.94 9.85 6.06
CA PHE A 241 -13.02 9.31 4.71
C PHE A 241 -11.85 9.76 3.84
N CYS A 242 -11.51 11.05 3.88
CA CYS A 242 -10.37 11.59 3.16
C CYS A 242 -9.03 10.95 3.62
N ALA A 243 -8.88 10.70 4.92
CA ALA A 243 -7.71 10.00 5.44
C ALA A 243 -7.65 8.54 4.95
N TRP A 244 -8.78 7.84 4.93
CA TRP A 244 -8.86 6.48 4.39
C TRP A 244 -8.49 6.43 2.90
N LYS A 245 -9.04 7.33 2.09
CA LYS A 245 -8.70 7.48 0.67
C LYS A 245 -7.20 7.70 0.48
N ALA A 246 -6.61 8.63 1.22
CA ALA A 246 -5.20 8.97 1.10
C ALA A 246 -4.28 7.78 1.43
N GLU A 247 -4.61 6.99 2.47
CA GLU A 247 -3.83 5.79 2.82
C GLU A 247 -3.93 4.68 1.75
N LEU A 248 -5.12 4.48 1.16
CA LEU A 248 -5.27 3.52 0.04
C LEU A 248 -4.47 3.96 -1.19
N GLU A 249 -4.54 5.24 -1.56
CA GLU A 249 -3.78 5.79 -2.69
C GLU A 249 -2.27 5.69 -2.47
N ALA A 250 -1.81 5.94 -1.25
CA ALA A 250 -0.41 5.81 -0.89
C ALA A 250 0.07 4.34 -1.00
N ASN A 251 -0.70 3.38 -0.48
CA ASN A 251 -0.40 1.95 -0.62
C ASN A 251 -0.33 1.52 -2.09
N CYS A 252 -1.26 1.98 -2.93
CA CYS A 252 -1.25 1.69 -4.37
C CYS A 252 -0.01 2.23 -5.07
N LYS A 253 0.40 3.45 -4.75
CA LYS A 253 1.60 4.08 -5.31
C LYS A 253 2.87 3.37 -4.85
N GLU A 254 2.93 2.95 -3.59
CA GLU A 254 4.07 2.20 -3.05
C GLU A 254 4.17 0.82 -3.71
N LEU A 255 3.06 0.10 -3.88
CA LEU A 255 3.00 -1.14 -4.63
C LEU A 255 3.54 -0.98 -6.06
N ASP A 256 3.07 0.04 -6.78
CA ASP A 256 3.49 0.30 -8.17
C ASP A 256 4.99 0.54 -8.27
N THR A 257 5.52 1.36 -7.37
CA THR A 257 6.95 1.67 -7.30
C THR A 257 7.78 0.43 -6.94
N CYS A 258 7.37 -0.31 -5.90
CA CYS A 258 8.07 -1.52 -5.45
C CYS A 258 8.08 -2.59 -6.54
N HIS A 259 6.92 -2.96 -7.06
CA HIS A 259 6.75 -4.02 -8.05
C HIS A 259 7.50 -3.71 -9.34
N SER A 260 7.38 -2.48 -9.87
CA SER A 260 8.07 -2.07 -11.09
C SER A 260 9.60 -2.13 -10.95
N ALA A 261 10.12 -1.67 -9.80
CA ALA A 261 11.55 -1.74 -9.52
C ALA A 261 12.05 -3.20 -9.36
N ALA A 262 11.26 -4.06 -8.70
CA ALA A 262 11.61 -5.47 -8.51
C ALA A 262 11.60 -6.24 -9.84
N VAL A 263 10.61 -6.01 -10.72
CA VAL A 263 10.55 -6.62 -12.07
C VAL A 263 11.73 -6.15 -12.91
N MET A 264 12.03 -4.86 -12.92
CA MET A 264 13.19 -4.34 -13.66
C MET A 264 14.52 -4.97 -13.18
N ALA A 265 14.67 -5.15 -11.86
CA ALA A 265 15.85 -5.80 -11.29
C ALA A 265 15.94 -7.28 -11.70
N TYR A 266 14.81 -8.00 -11.69
CA TYR A 266 14.71 -9.38 -12.17
C TYR A 266 15.09 -9.50 -13.65
N ASP A 267 14.51 -8.69 -14.53
CA ASP A 267 14.78 -8.71 -15.97
C ASP A 267 16.25 -8.44 -16.29
N ASN A 268 16.85 -7.47 -15.60
CA ASN A 268 18.27 -7.17 -15.72
C ASN A 268 19.15 -8.34 -15.27
N HIS A 269 18.77 -9.02 -14.17
CA HIS A 269 19.48 -10.20 -13.68
C HIS A 269 19.38 -11.36 -14.68
N VAL A 270 18.18 -11.70 -15.13
CA VAL A 270 17.93 -12.77 -16.12
C VAL A 270 18.71 -12.53 -17.40
N SER A 271 18.69 -11.30 -17.92
CA SER A 271 19.43 -10.94 -19.14
C SER A 271 20.94 -11.19 -19.00
N LYS A 272 21.53 -10.78 -17.87
CA LYS A 272 22.95 -11.02 -17.58
C LYS A 272 23.25 -12.50 -17.41
N THR A 273 22.42 -13.22 -16.66
CA THR A 273 22.60 -14.65 -16.39
C THR A 273 22.51 -15.50 -17.66
N ARG A 274 21.61 -15.18 -18.60
CA ARG A 274 21.54 -15.87 -19.90
C ARG A 274 22.86 -15.82 -20.63
N THR A 275 23.47 -14.64 -20.72
CA THR A 275 24.79 -14.47 -21.36
C THR A 275 25.88 -15.27 -20.64
N LEU A 276 25.83 -15.37 -19.31
CA LEU A 276 26.79 -16.16 -18.55
C LEU A 276 26.58 -17.66 -18.73
N VAL A 277 25.34 -18.13 -18.80
CA VAL A 277 25.01 -19.55 -19.02
C VAL A 277 25.60 -20.06 -20.32
N ASP A 278 25.51 -19.30 -21.41
CA ASP A 278 26.13 -19.67 -22.69
C ASP A 278 27.64 -19.81 -22.56
N LYS A 279 28.29 -18.85 -21.87
CA LYS A 279 29.75 -18.90 -21.61
C LYS A 279 30.11 -20.12 -20.75
N TRP A 280 29.37 -20.38 -19.65
CA TRP A 280 29.64 -21.55 -18.79
C TRP A 280 29.47 -22.88 -19.50
N ASN A 281 28.51 -22.98 -20.43
CA ASN A 281 28.33 -24.19 -21.26
C ASN A 281 29.53 -24.43 -22.17
N ILE A 282 30.03 -23.37 -22.81
CA ILE A 282 31.23 -23.44 -23.65
C ILE A 282 32.45 -23.87 -22.81
N GLU A 283 32.66 -23.26 -21.67
CA GLU A 283 33.76 -23.56 -20.75
C GLU A 283 33.68 -25.00 -20.22
N THR A 284 32.48 -25.43 -19.80
CA THR A 284 32.27 -26.81 -19.31
C THR A 284 32.54 -27.84 -20.41
N ALA A 285 32.11 -27.59 -21.64
CA ALA A 285 32.38 -28.46 -22.79
C ALA A 285 33.89 -28.59 -23.06
N ALA A 286 34.61 -27.47 -23.01
CA ALA A 286 36.08 -27.48 -23.18
C ALA A 286 36.76 -28.27 -22.06
N LEU A 287 36.38 -28.07 -20.82
CA LEU A 287 36.95 -28.79 -19.65
C LEU A 287 36.67 -30.29 -19.71
N GLN A 288 35.49 -30.72 -20.13
CA GLN A 288 35.16 -32.13 -20.31
C GLN A 288 36.00 -32.78 -21.39
N LYS A 289 36.26 -32.11 -22.52
CA LYS A 289 37.18 -32.61 -23.57
C LYS A 289 38.61 -32.70 -23.07
N ILE A 290 39.10 -31.69 -22.32
CA ILE A 290 40.43 -31.73 -21.71
C ILE A 290 40.55 -32.91 -20.76
N LEU A 291 39.56 -33.15 -19.89
CA LEU A 291 39.55 -34.31 -19.00
C LEU A 291 39.57 -35.63 -19.75
N CYS A 292 38.86 -35.74 -20.89
CA CYS A 292 38.87 -36.91 -21.73
C CYS A 292 40.30 -37.17 -22.26
N TYR A 293 40.95 -36.17 -22.79
CA TYR A 293 42.35 -36.28 -23.26
C TYR A 293 43.31 -36.67 -22.14
N CYS A 294 43.19 -36.04 -20.97
CA CYS A 294 43.99 -36.40 -19.79
C CYS A 294 43.77 -37.87 -19.41
N ASN A 295 42.54 -38.36 -19.44
CA ASN A 295 42.24 -39.75 -19.11
C ASN A 295 42.85 -40.73 -20.12
N VAL A 296 42.85 -40.43 -21.43
CA VAL A 296 43.48 -41.24 -22.43
C VAL A 296 44.98 -41.32 -22.20
N TRP A 297 45.67 -40.19 -21.97
CA TRP A 297 47.11 -40.20 -21.70
C TRP A 297 47.46 -40.90 -20.37
N LEU A 298 46.64 -40.85 -19.33
CA LEU A 298 46.89 -41.48 -18.04
C LEU A 298 46.63 -43.00 -18.07
N SER A 299 45.72 -43.48 -18.94
CA SER A 299 45.41 -44.92 -19.05
C SER A 299 46.55 -45.75 -19.66
N GLU A 300 47.46 -45.11 -20.36
CA GLU A 300 48.60 -45.77 -20.99
C GLU A 300 49.73 -46.16 -20.02
N LYS A 301 49.66 -45.75 -18.74
CA LYS A 301 50.68 -46.04 -17.73
C LYS A 301 50.63 -47.51 -17.23
N ASP A 302 49.51 -48.18 -17.31
CA ASP A 302 49.30 -49.52 -16.76
C ASP A 302 49.77 -50.66 -17.72
N GLY A 303 50.19 -50.32 -18.95
CA GLY A 303 50.47 -51.28 -20.00
C GLY A 303 51.95 -51.44 -20.43
N GLY A 304 52.96 -51.25 -19.53
CA GLY A 304 54.38 -51.57 -19.83
C GLY A 304 54.97 -50.90 -21.06
N ASP A 305 56.21 -50.61 -21.05
CA ASP A 305 57.22 -49.97 -21.92
C ASP A 305 56.97 -49.69 -23.41
N ASN A 306 55.70 -49.68 -23.91
CA ASN A 306 55.31 -49.37 -25.28
C ASN A 306 54.59 -48.03 -25.43
N ARG A 307 55.27 -46.93 -25.18
CA ARG A 307 54.80 -45.54 -25.33
C ARG A 307 54.48 -45.10 -26.75
N SER A 308 54.40 -46.00 -27.72
CA SER A 308 54.42 -45.58 -29.13
C SER A 308 53.16 -45.79 -29.95
N LYS A 309 52.06 -46.14 -29.37
CA LYS A 309 50.74 -46.11 -30.05
C LYS A 309 49.65 -45.58 -29.19
N HIS A 310 49.59 -44.27 -29.07
CA HIS A 310 48.32 -43.64 -28.68
C HIS A 310 47.21 -44.20 -29.57
N ASN A 311 46.22 -44.79 -28.95
CA ASN A 311 45.08 -45.29 -29.71
C ASN A 311 44.31 -44.06 -30.30
N ALA A 312 44.68 -43.69 -31.55
CA ALA A 312 44.09 -42.54 -32.25
C ALA A 312 42.57 -42.53 -32.17
N THR A 313 41.96 -43.72 -32.15
CA THR A 313 40.51 -43.90 -31.98
C THR A 313 39.98 -43.36 -30.65
N GLN A 314 40.74 -43.46 -29.53
CA GLN A 314 40.30 -42.91 -28.23
C GLN A 314 40.34 -41.39 -28.19
N PHE A 315 41.34 -40.78 -28.85
CA PHE A 315 41.38 -39.31 -28.99
C PHE A 315 40.26 -38.80 -29.90
N ASP A 316 39.90 -39.54 -30.96
CA ASP A 316 38.76 -39.19 -31.80
C ASP A 316 37.43 -39.21 -31.00
N VAL A 317 37.24 -40.19 -30.10
CA VAL A 317 36.09 -40.21 -29.20
C VAL A 317 36.05 -38.95 -28.32
N CYS A 318 37.18 -38.51 -27.78
CA CYS A 318 37.24 -37.26 -27.00
C CYS A 318 36.91 -36.02 -27.82
N LYS A 319 37.38 -35.99 -29.09
CA LYS A 319 37.14 -34.91 -30.02
C LYS A 319 35.65 -34.76 -30.34
N ASP A 320 34.95 -35.89 -30.49
CA ASP A 320 33.54 -35.93 -30.86
C ASP A 320 32.59 -35.88 -29.63
N GLN A 321 33.14 -35.78 -28.41
CA GLN A 321 32.36 -35.70 -27.20
C GLN A 321 31.48 -34.46 -27.21
N THR A 322 30.17 -34.68 -27.08
CA THR A 322 29.17 -33.62 -26.96
C THR A 322 28.86 -33.34 -25.52
N HIS A 323 28.80 -32.06 -25.17
CA HIS A 323 28.32 -31.60 -23.85
C HIS A 323 26.83 -31.42 -23.87
N VAL A 324 26.12 -31.89 -22.81
CA VAL A 324 24.72 -31.58 -22.58
C VAL A 324 24.67 -30.19 -21.93
N PRO A 325 24.14 -29.16 -22.62
CA PRO A 325 24.04 -27.82 -22.03
C PRO A 325 23.20 -27.84 -20.75
N SER A 326 23.67 -27.18 -19.75
CA SER A 326 22.86 -26.92 -18.54
C SER A 326 22.16 -25.59 -18.67
N SER A 327 20.96 -25.51 -18.10
CA SER A 327 20.13 -24.30 -18.04
C SER A 327 19.94 -23.85 -16.60
N VAL A 328 19.64 -22.58 -16.42
CA VAL A 328 19.15 -22.02 -15.17
C VAL A 328 17.64 -21.86 -15.33
N ASP A 329 16.88 -22.29 -14.33
CA ASP A 329 15.45 -22.01 -14.27
C ASP A 329 15.26 -20.58 -13.79
N TYR A 330 14.63 -19.77 -14.61
CA TYR A 330 14.38 -18.35 -14.28
C TYR A 330 13.04 -18.15 -13.58
N GLY A 331 12.14 -19.15 -13.62
CA GLY A 331 10.77 -18.99 -13.11
C GLY A 331 9.98 -17.95 -13.89
N THR A 332 8.86 -17.53 -13.32
CA THR A 332 8.00 -16.51 -13.90
C THR A 332 7.64 -15.48 -12.82
N PRO A 333 7.88 -14.17 -13.07
CA PRO A 333 7.45 -13.11 -12.16
C PRO A 333 5.93 -13.16 -11.94
N GLU A 334 5.50 -12.92 -10.71
CA GLU A 334 4.08 -12.74 -10.40
C GLU A 334 3.59 -11.39 -10.93
N ASP A 335 2.40 -11.37 -11.46
CA ASP A 335 1.71 -10.14 -11.83
C ASP A 335 1.49 -9.26 -10.60
N LYS A 336 1.49 -7.94 -10.81
CA LYS A 336 1.14 -6.98 -9.77
C LYS A 336 -0.30 -7.20 -9.32
N VAL A 337 -0.53 -7.31 -8.01
CA VAL A 337 -1.88 -7.40 -7.46
C VAL A 337 -2.69 -6.15 -7.77
N ALA A 338 -4.00 -6.32 -7.97
CA ALA A 338 -4.88 -5.20 -8.27
C ALA A 338 -5.04 -4.31 -7.04
N CYS A 339 -4.93 -3.01 -7.24
CA CYS A 339 -5.18 -2.02 -6.21
C CYS A 339 -6.60 -1.47 -6.35
N LEU A 340 -7.45 -1.71 -5.35
CA LEU A 340 -8.88 -1.42 -5.42
C LEU A 340 -9.19 -0.04 -4.81
N LEU A 341 -9.30 1.00 -5.65
CA LEU A 341 -9.70 2.36 -5.26
C LEU A 341 -11.19 2.64 -5.52
N THR A 342 -11.96 1.64 -5.96
CA THR A 342 -13.39 1.82 -6.31
C THR A 342 -14.24 2.25 -5.11
N SER A 343 -13.90 1.78 -3.90
CA SER A 343 -14.60 2.12 -2.65
C SER A 343 -14.44 3.59 -2.24
N VAL A 344 -13.42 4.27 -2.74
CA VAL A 344 -13.12 5.68 -2.46
C VAL A 344 -13.19 6.58 -3.68
N ALA A 345 -13.72 6.07 -4.80
CA ALA A 345 -13.85 6.82 -6.05
C ALA A 345 -14.81 8.02 -5.91
N VAL A 346 -15.90 7.84 -5.15
CA VAL A 346 -16.79 8.91 -4.75
C VAL A 346 -16.41 9.33 -3.34
N HIS A 347 -15.99 10.57 -3.16
CA HIS A 347 -15.43 11.11 -1.92
C HIS A 347 -15.82 12.57 -1.73
N PRO A 348 -15.63 13.17 -0.53
CA PRO A 348 -15.88 14.59 -0.30
C PRO A 348 -15.25 15.48 -1.38
N GLY A 349 -16.05 16.37 -1.96
CA GLY A 349 -15.68 17.24 -3.08
C GLY A 349 -16.00 16.70 -4.47
N THR A 350 -16.40 15.44 -4.63
CA THR A 350 -16.91 14.92 -5.91
C THR A 350 -18.41 15.19 -6.06
N SER A 351 -18.88 15.34 -7.30
CA SER A 351 -20.29 15.64 -7.60
C SER A 351 -21.28 14.58 -7.12
N GLY A 352 -20.85 13.34 -6.95
CA GLY A 352 -21.69 12.22 -6.49
C GLY A 352 -21.76 12.07 -4.97
N TRP A 353 -20.86 12.73 -4.23
CA TRP A 353 -20.72 12.49 -2.78
C TRP A 353 -21.99 12.78 -2.00
N VAL A 354 -22.55 13.98 -2.17
CA VAL A 354 -23.77 14.40 -1.42
C VAL A 354 -24.95 13.48 -1.72
N THR A 355 -25.15 13.11 -2.98
CA THR A 355 -26.23 12.22 -3.38
C THR A 355 -26.02 10.80 -2.83
N GLN A 356 -24.80 10.29 -2.81
CA GLN A 356 -24.49 8.94 -2.35
C GLN A 356 -24.60 8.82 -0.82
N GLU A 357 -24.05 9.80 -0.09
CA GLU A 357 -23.89 9.69 1.37
C GLU A 357 -25.02 10.40 2.15
N TYR A 358 -25.68 11.38 1.56
CA TYR A 358 -26.65 12.26 2.24
C TYR A 358 -28.03 12.30 1.58
N ASP A 359 -28.38 11.38 0.69
CA ASP A 359 -29.62 11.39 -0.13
C ASP A 359 -30.88 11.71 0.69
N ASN A 360 -31.03 11.15 1.89
CA ASN A 360 -32.18 11.35 2.77
C ASN A 360 -32.09 12.64 3.62
N PHE A 361 -30.95 13.35 3.56
CA PHE A 361 -30.61 14.47 4.46
C PHE A 361 -30.06 15.69 3.71
N THR A 362 -30.24 15.78 2.40
CA THR A 362 -29.67 16.84 1.56
C THR A 362 -30.03 18.26 2.04
N ASP A 363 -31.22 18.43 2.63
CA ASP A 363 -31.68 19.72 3.17
C ASP A 363 -31.01 20.09 4.52
N PHE A 364 -30.30 19.17 5.13
CA PHE A 364 -29.66 19.32 6.44
C PHE A 364 -28.14 19.28 6.38
N VAL A 365 -27.58 19.02 5.19
CA VAL A 365 -26.12 18.93 5.00
C VAL A 365 -25.52 20.34 4.97
N ASP A 366 -24.44 20.52 5.71
CA ASP A 366 -23.61 21.73 5.62
C ASP A 366 -22.65 21.66 4.42
N GLY A 367 -21.88 22.69 4.18
CA GLY A 367 -20.85 22.68 3.13
C GLY A 367 -19.92 21.48 3.25
N VAL A 368 -19.65 20.81 2.12
CA VAL A 368 -18.76 19.65 2.05
C VAL A 368 -17.38 20.13 1.63
N ASP A 369 -16.38 19.92 2.49
CA ASP A 369 -14.98 20.21 2.18
C ASP A 369 -14.39 19.10 1.29
N SER A 370 -13.69 19.49 0.23
CA SER A 370 -13.00 18.53 -0.65
C SER A 370 -11.86 17.85 0.09
N CYS A 371 -11.68 16.56 -0.19
CA CYS A 371 -10.46 15.89 0.27
C CYS A 371 -9.22 16.63 -0.26
N PRO A 372 -8.20 16.83 0.58
CA PRO A 372 -6.94 17.40 0.13
C PRO A 372 -6.36 16.52 -0.99
N GLU A 373 -5.94 17.15 -2.07
CA GLU A 373 -5.19 16.44 -3.12
C GLU A 373 -3.91 15.88 -2.50
N ALA A 374 -3.59 14.63 -2.87
CA ALA A 374 -2.31 14.05 -2.48
C ALA A 374 -1.20 14.98 -2.95
N THR A 375 -0.56 15.68 -2.01
CA THR A 375 0.60 16.50 -2.34
C THR A 375 1.63 15.57 -2.97
N THR A 376 1.85 15.72 -4.27
CA THR A 376 3.00 15.14 -4.94
C THR A 376 4.23 15.75 -4.28
N VAL A 377 4.76 15.08 -3.27
CA VAL A 377 6.11 15.40 -2.81
C VAL A 377 7.00 15.16 -4.02
N ALA A 378 7.48 16.24 -4.61
CA ALA A 378 8.43 16.16 -5.71
C ALA A 378 9.65 15.36 -5.23
N PRO A 379 10.21 14.48 -6.07
CA PRO A 379 11.29 13.57 -5.73
C PRO A 379 12.57 14.30 -5.31
#